data_cd3d9104c5c826b70c01d8e7cd487edb
#
_entry.id   cd3d9104c5c826b70c01d8e7cd487edb
#
_cell.length_a   1.000
_cell.length_b   1.000
_cell.length_c   1.000
_cell.angle_alpha   90.00
_cell.angle_beta   90.00
_cell.angle_gamma   90.00
#
_symmetry.space_group_name_H-M   'P 1'
#
loop_
_entity.id
_entity.type
_entity.pdbx_description
1 polymer ?
#
loop_
_entity_poly.entity_id
_entity_poly.type
_entity_poly.pdbx_seq_one_letter_code
_entity_poly.pdbx_strand_id
1 'polypeptide(L)'
;MYSTGSAFIPQNELKNLILKNFPNLYIKDAGWHKIVFGIRPIDQKIVLKVGPKNMIEKDHRAYKRVPENMRHQLFAKIYWHTQYCLLQEYGSPANATQKELDSPRRIVYQYGISDIKAENLRRFDDGKRIVDANVTPFLLPTVWKMVDEAKPKLPKQLVLFTKKITRLLYDK
;
A
#
# COMPACT_ATOMS: atom_id res chain seq x y z
N MET A 1 26.67 7.94 -0.44
CA MET A 1 26.48 9.06 -1.39
C MET A 1 25.72 8.53 -2.60
N TYR A 2 24.42 8.73 -2.68
CA TYR A 2 23.64 8.45 -3.89
C TYR A 2 23.12 9.78 -4.42
N SER A 3 23.92 10.37 -5.29
CA SER A 3 23.52 11.49 -6.13
C SER A 3 22.81 10.92 -7.35
N THR A 4 21.52 10.74 -7.27
CA THR A 4 20.68 10.67 -8.46
C THR A 4 19.95 12.00 -8.55
N GLY A 5 20.43 12.85 -9.44
CA GLY A 5 19.86 14.15 -9.74
C GLY A 5 18.50 14.06 -10.41
N SER A 6 17.49 13.55 -9.70
CA SER A 6 16.11 13.81 -10.04
C SER A 6 15.71 15.08 -9.31
N ALA A 7 15.55 16.18 -10.05
CA ALA A 7 15.02 17.40 -9.52
C ALA A 7 13.71 17.09 -8.78
N PHE A 8 13.70 17.26 -7.47
CA PHE A 8 12.52 17.08 -6.64
C PHE A 8 11.57 18.24 -6.94
N ILE A 9 10.51 17.97 -7.69
CA ILE A 9 9.46 18.96 -7.92
C ILE A 9 8.64 19.10 -6.64
N PRO A 10 8.56 20.28 -6.03
CA PRO A 10 7.71 20.52 -4.87
C PRO A 10 6.28 20.10 -5.15
N GLN A 11 5.61 19.55 -4.14
CA GLN A 11 4.26 18.99 -4.32
C GLN A 11 3.26 20.02 -4.87
N ASN A 12 3.37 21.29 -4.48
CA ASN A 12 2.51 22.36 -4.98
C ASN A 12 2.75 22.67 -6.46
N GLU A 13 4.00 22.67 -6.91
CA GLU A 13 4.33 22.85 -8.33
C GLU A 13 3.81 21.67 -9.16
N LEU A 14 3.98 20.45 -8.67
CA LEU A 14 3.46 19.24 -9.31
C LEU A 14 1.93 19.29 -9.44
N LYS A 15 1.21 19.73 -8.39
CA LYS A 15 -0.24 19.94 -8.44
C LYS A 15 -0.64 20.90 -9.56
N ASN A 16 -0.01 22.07 -9.58
CA ASN A 16 -0.31 23.12 -10.56
C ASN A 16 0.00 22.66 -11.98
N LEU A 17 1.13 21.98 -12.19
CA LEU A 17 1.51 21.43 -13.47
C LEU A 17 0.50 20.41 -13.98
N ILE A 18 0.06 19.48 -13.13
CA ILE A 18 -0.93 18.46 -13.48
C ILE A 18 -2.27 19.12 -13.81
N LEU A 19 -2.79 20.00 -12.97
CA LEU A 19 -4.09 20.63 -13.20
C LEU A 19 -4.10 21.53 -14.45
N LYS A 20 -2.97 22.19 -14.77
CA LYS A 20 -2.84 22.98 -15.99
C LYS A 20 -2.93 22.14 -17.27
N ASN A 21 -2.35 20.92 -17.24
CA ASN A 21 -2.29 20.05 -18.41
C ASN A 21 -3.48 19.07 -18.52
N PHE A 22 -4.20 18.84 -17.43
CA PHE A 22 -5.31 17.89 -17.36
C PHE A 22 -6.54 18.54 -16.71
N PRO A 23 -7.33 19.34 -17.45
CA PRO A 23 -8.43 20.13 -16.88
C PRO A 23 -9.56 19.27 -16.30
N ASN A 24 -9.65 18.00 -16.67
CA ASN A 24 -10.63 17.07 -16.10
C ASN A 24 -10.24 16.53 -14.72
N LEU A 25 -9.01 16.79 -14.27
CA LEU A 25 -8.57 16.43 -12.93
C LEU A 25 -8.86 17.56 -11.95
N TYR A 26 -9.14 17.18 -10.71
CA TYR A 26 -9.19 18.10 -9.58
C TYR A 26 -8.63 17.43 -8.34
N ILE A 27 -8.13 18.19 -7.37
CA ILE A 27 -7.61 17.66 -6.12
C ILE A 27 -8.78 17.15 -5.27
N LYS A 28 -8.74 15.86 -4.93
CA LYS A 28 -9.71 15.22 -4.04
C LYS A 28 -9.15 15.06 -2.64
N ASP A 29 -7.86 14.76 -2.54
CA ASP A 29 -7.11 14.64 -1.28
C ASP A 29 -5.62 14.89 -1.52
N ALA A 30 -4.91 15.34 -0.50
CA ALA A 30 -3.47 15.57 -0.58
C ALA A 30 -2.82 15.18 0.75
N GLY A 31 -2.22 14.01 0.78
CA GLY A 31 -1.40 13.54 1.88
C GLY A 31 0.04 14.05 1.80
N TRP A 32 0.87 13.67 2.77
CA TRP A 32 2.28 14.06 2.85
C TRP A 32 3.10 13.64 1.62
N HIS A 33 2.78 12.52 1.00
CA HIS A 33 3.58 11.92 -0.06
C HIS A 33 2.83 11.70 -1.37
N LYS A 34 1.52 11.69 -1.34
CA LYS A 34 0.69 11.39 -2.51
C LYS A 34 -0.40 12.44 -2.67
N ILE A 35 -0.69 12.79 -3.92
CA ILE A 35 -1.82 13.63 -4.29
C ILE A 35 -2.86 12.70 -4.90
N VAL A 36 -4.10 12.83 -4.46
CA VAL A 36 -5.24 12.08 -4.99
C VAL A 36 -6.09 13.01 -5.83
N PHE A 37 -6.21 12.71 -7.11
CA PHE A 37 -7.04 13.44 -8.05
C PHE A 37 -8.34 12.69 -8.32
N GLY A 38 -9.45 13.41 -8.30
CA GLY A 38 -10.69 12.97 -8.93
C GLY A 38 -10.63 13.20 -10.43
N ILE A 39 -11.30 12.36 -11.21
CA ILE A 39 -11.33 12.39 -12.68
C ILE A 39 -12.78 12.62 -13.11
N ARG A 40 -13.14 13.82 -13.55
CA ARG A 40 -14.50 14.10 -14.03
C ARG A 40 -14.78 13.38 -15.35
N PRO A 41 -15.94 12.74 -15.53
CA PRO A 41 -17.10 12.65 -14.63
C PRO A 41 -17.12 11.42 -13.70
N ILE A 42 -16.04 10.62 -13.62
CA ILE A 42 -15.99 9.30 -12.95
C ILE A 42 -15.36 9.35 -11.55
N ASP A 43 -15.16 10.50 -10.99
CA ASP A 43 -14.45 10.77 -9.73
C ASP A 43 -15.09 10.16 -8.48
N GLN A 44 -16.34 9.75 -8.55
CA GLN A 44 -17.00 9.01 -7.48
C GLN A 44 -16.66 7.53 -7.46
N LYS A 45 -16.07 7.00 -8.54
CA LYS A 45 -15.73 5.58 -8.67
C LYS A 45 -14.24 5.32 -8.74
N ILE A 46 -13.49 6.25 -9.30
CA ILE A 46 -12.06 6.04 -9.60
C ILE A 46 -11.29 7.31 -9.25
N VAL A 47 -10.10 7.13 -8.71
CA VAL A 47 -9.14 8.20 -8.43
C VAL A 47 -7.78 7.89 -9.01
N LEU A 48 -7.05 8.94 -9.35
CA LEU A 48 -5.65 8.90 -9.75
C LEU A 48 -4.79 9.35 -8.56
N LYS A 49 -3.96 8.45 -8.05
CA LYS A 49 -2.91 8.78 -7.07
C LYS A 49 -1.62 9.09 -7.81
N VAL A 50 -0.98 10.20 -7.46
CA VAL A 50 0.31 10.62 -8.00
C VAL A 50 1.27 10.85 -6.83
N GLY A 51 2.49 10.35 -6.94
CA GLY A 51 3.48 10.50 -5.89
C GLY A 51 4.83 9.88 -6.23
N PRO A 52 5.78 9.91 -5.29
CA PRO A 52 7.10 9.31 -5.46
C PRO A 52 7.00 7.81 -5.78
N LYS A 53 7.93 7.33 -6.61
CA LYS A 53 7.98 5.93 -7.06
C LYS A 53 7.82 4.92 -5.92
N ASN A 54 8.62 5.08 -4.87
CA ASN A 54 8.59 4.18 -3.71
C ASN A 54 7.23 4.12 -3.01
N MET A 55 6.46 5.22 -3.00
CA MET A 55 5.14 5.29 -2.38
C MET A 55 4.05 4.64 -3.24
N ILE A 56 4.10 4.86 -4.55
CA ILE A 56 3.17 4.24 -5.51
C ILE A 56 3.43 2.72 -5.59
N GLU A 57 4.69 2.31 -5.67
CA GLU A 57 5.04 0.89 -5.69
C GLU A 57 4.67 0.15 -4.40
N LYS A 58 4.69 0.82 -3.23
CA LYS A 58 4.24 0.22 -1.98
C LYS A 58 2.77 -0.19 -2.02
N ASP A 59 1.89 0.73 -2.45
CA ASP A 59 0.46 0.45 -2.59
C ASP A 59 0.22 -0.74 -3.53
N HIS A 60 0.88 -0.72 -4.69
CA HIS A 60 0.73 -1.80 -5.67
C HIS A 60 1.29 -3.14 -5.16
N ARG A 61 2.45 -3.13 -4.49
CA ARG A 61 3.03 -4.33 -3.90
C ARG A 61 2.15 -4.91 -2.79
N ALA A 62 1.58 -4.07 -1.92
CA ALA A 62 0.63 -4.51 -0.90
C ALA A 62 -0.57 -5.21 -1.54
N TYR A 63 -1.16 -4.59 -2.54
CA TYR A 63 -2.27 -5.17 -3.30
C TYR A 63 -1.92 -6.52 -3.93
N LYS A 64 -0.73 -6.66 -4.53
CA LYS A 64 -0.28 -7.90 -5.21
C LYS A 64 0.12 -9.03 -4.25
N ARG A 65 0.50 -8.72 -3.02
CA ARG A 65 0.88 -9.76 -2.03
C ARG A 65 -0.29 -10.61 -1.56
N VAL A 66 -1.48 -10.04 -1.55
CA VAL A 66 -2.69 -10.79 -1.16
C VAL A 66 -3.15 -11.67 -2.33
N PRO A 67 -3.55 -12.93 -2.08
CA PRO A 67 -4.12 -13.81 -3.09
C PRO A 67 -5.29 -13.16 -3.84
N GLU A 68 -5.42 -13.47 -5.12
CA GLU A 68 -6.36 -12.80 -6.00
C GLU A 68 -7.82 -12.92 -5.55
N ASN A 69 -8.20 -14.10 -5.08
CA ASN A 69 -9.54 -14.39 -4.56
C ASN A 69 -9.92 -13.58 -3.30
N MET A 70 -8.93 -13.11 -2.53
CA MET A 70 -9.14 -12.28 -1.33
C MET A 70 -8.91 -10.78 -1.60
N ARG A 71 -8.21 -10.46 -2.67
CA ARG A 71 -7.74 -9.11 -2.95
C ARG A 71 -8.87 -8.10 -3.04
N HIS A 72 -9.97 -8.46 -3.73
CA HIS A 72 -11.13 -7.59 -3.90
C HIS A 72 -11.96 -7.39 -2.63
N GLN A 73 -11.85 -8.30 -1.67
CA GLN A 73 -12.52 -8.16 -0.38
C GLN A 73 -11.74 -7.25 0.58
N LEU A 74 -10.42 -7.24 0.48
CA LEU A 74 -9.54 -6.55 1.42
C LEU A 74 -9.06 -5.18 0.92
N PHE A 75 -8.87 -5.02 -0.39
CA PHE A 75 -8.32 -3.82 -1.00
C PHE A 75 -9.24 -3.22 -2.05
N ALA A 76 -9.21 -1.89 -2.13
CA ALA A 76 -9.75 -1.17 -3.28
C ALA A 76 -9.04 -1.64 -4.56
N LYS A 77 -9.80 -1.86 -5.61
CA LYS A 77 -9.28 -2.37 -6.87
C LYS A 77 -8.28 -1.39 -7.49
N ILE A 78 -7.12 -1.89 -7.88
CA ILE A 78 -6.15 -1.16 -8.68
C ILE A 78 -6.37 -1.56 -10.13
N TYR A 79 -6.70 -0.59 -10.98
CA TYR A 79 -6.96 -0.79 -12.40
C TYR A 79 -5.68 -0.70 -13.23
N TRP A 80 -4.79 0.21 -12.85
CA TRP A 80 -3.57 0.49 -13.58
C TRP A 80 -2.54 1.19 -12.70
N HIS A 81 -1.25 1.06 -13.01
CA HIS A 81 -0.18 1.76 -12.32
C HIS A 81 1.03 1.96 -13.22
N THR A 82 1.81 2.99 -12.89
CA THR A 82 3.17 3.24 -13.34
C THR A 82 4.08 3.44 -12.13
N GLN A 83 5.32 3.85 -12.38
CA GLN A 83 6.25 4.19 -11.29
C GLN A 83 5.76 5.34 -10.40
N TYR A 84 4.96 6.27 -10.92
CA TYR A 84 4.57 7.52 -10.25
C TYR A 84 3.06 7.70 -10.12
N CYS A 85 2.27 6.85 -10.76
CA CYS A 85 0.83 6.98 -10.81
C CYS A 85 0.15 5.65 -10.52
N LEU A 86 -1.04 5.72 -9.89
CA LEU A 86 -1.87 4.55 -9.60
C LEU A 86 -3.33 4.93 -9.79
N LEU A 87 -4.02 4.22 -10.66
CA LEU A 87 -5.46 4.35 -10.87
C LEU A 87 -6.18 3.32 -10.00
N GLN A 88 -6.99 3.79 -9.07
CA GLN A 88 -7.61 2.96 -8.04
C GLN A 88 -9.08 3.29 -7.89
N GLU A 89 -9.86 2.29 -7.49
CA GLU A 89 -11.23 2.47 -7.06
C GLU A 89 -11.33 3.44 -5.89
N TYR A 90 -12.31 4.33 -5.93
CA TYR A 90 -12.55 5.30 -4.88
C TYR A 90 -13.59 4.79 -3.89
N GLY A 91 -13.26 4.88 -2.61
CA GLY A 91 -14.18 4.68 -1.51
C GLY A 91 -14.36 5.95 -0.69
N SER A 92 -15.57 6.20 -0.23
CA SER A 92 -15.87 7.32 0.67
C SER A 92 -15.23 7.13 2.05
N PRO A 93 -15.00 8.18 2.84
CA PRO A 93 -14.55 8.04 4.23
C PRO A 93 -15.45 7.10 5.02
N ALA A 94 -14.85 6.15 5.73
CA ALA A 94 -15.61 5.10 6.42
C ALA A 94 -15.88 5.43 7.90
N ASN A 95 -15.15 6.40 8.48
CA ASN A 95 -15.12 6.65 9.93
C ASN A 95 -14.99 5.33 10.72
N ALA A 96 -14.05 4.49 10.26
CA ALA A 96 -13.89 3.15 10.78
C ALA A 96 -13.42 3.17 12.23
N THR A 97 -14.04 2.33 13.05
CA THR A 97 -13.59 2.08 14.42
C THR A 97 -12.36 1.18 14.44
N GLN A 98 -11.61 1.16 15.53
CA GLN A 98 -10.49 0.25 15.72
C GLN A 98 -10.92 -1.22 15.55
N LYS A 99 -12.08 -1.58 16.11
CA LYS A 99 -12.63 -2.94 16.01
C LYS A 99 -12.90 -3.38 14.57
N GLU A 100 -13.39 -2.48 13.73
CA GLU A 100 -13.61 -2.76 12.30
C GLU A 100 -12.30 -2.92 11.52
N LEU A 101 -11.23 -2.27 11.99
CA LEU A 101 -9.91 -2.37 11.40
C LEU A 101 -9.18 -3.66 11.77
N ASP A 102 -9.47 -4.24 12.95
CA ASP A 102 -8.71 -5.37 13.50
C ASP A 102 -8.80 -6.62 12.61
N SER A 103 -9.97 -6.91 12.04
CA SER A 103 -10.15 -8.07 11.17
C SER A 103 -9.33 -7.97 9.87
N PRO A 104 -9.50 -6.93 9.03
CA PRO A 104 -8.70 -6.80 7.81
C PRO A 104 -7.21 -6.66 8.12
N ARG A 105 -6.82 -5.94 9.19
CA ARG A 105 -5.42 -5.82 9.63
C ARG A 105 -4.80 -7.17 9.93
N ARG A 106 -5.47 -8.04 10.68
CA ARG A 106 -4.98 -9.38 11.03
C ARG A 106 -4.74 -10.23 9.79
N ILE A 107 -5.66 -10.17 8.82
CA ILE A 107 -5.53 -10.92 7.58
C ILE A 107 -4.34 -10.42 6.76
N VAL A 108 -4.24 -9.13 6.51
CA VAL A 108 -3.18 -8.58 5.64
C VAL A 108 -1.80 -8.64 6.29
N TYR A 109 -1.73 -8.66 7.63
CA TYR A 109 -0.49 -8.81 8.37
C TYR A 109 0.21 -10.13 8.09
N GLN A 110 -0.54 -11.20 7.80
CA GLN A 110 -0.01 -12.51 7.41
C GLN A 110 0.77 -12.44 6.08
N TYR A 111 0.48 -11.44 5.26
CA TYR A 111 1.16 -11.19 3.99
C TYR A 111 2.27 -10.12 4.10
N GLY A 112 2.69 -9.78 5.32
CA GLY A 112 3.72 -8.76 5.54
C GLY A 112 3.27 -7.36 5.15
N ILE A 113 1.97 -7.07 5.25
CA ILE A 113 1.40 -5.75 5.00
C ILE A 113 1.14 -5.09 6.35
N SER A 114 1.61 -3.87 6.51
CA SER A 114 1.56 -3.12 7.77
C SER A 114 1.04 -1.70 7.55
N ASP A 115 1.01 -0.93 8.64
CA ASP A 115 0.61 0.48 8.64
C ASP A 115 -0.82 0.70 8.11
N ILE A 116 -1.72 -0.25 8.46
CA ILE A 116 -3.14 -0.09 8.18
C ILE A 116 -3.75 0.79 9.27
N LYS A 117 -4.17 1.98 8.88
CA LYS A 117 -4.84 2.96 9.74
C LYS A 117 -6.33 3.01 9.44
N ALA A 118 -7.12 3.48 10.40
CA ALA A 118 -8.57 3.63 10.23
C ALA A 118 -8.94 4.56 9.06
N GLU A 119 -8.16 5.61 8.84
CA GLU A 119 -8.29 6.53 7.72
C GLU A 119 -8.05 5.89 6.34
N ASN A 120 -7.30 4.77 6.31
CA ASN A 120 -7.02 4.00 5.10
C ASN A 120 -8.08 2.93 4.81
N LEU A 121 -9.06 2.78 5.70
CA LEU A 121 -10.24 1.96 5.46
C LEU A 121 -11.35 2.84 4.90
N ARG A 122 -11.80 2.56 3.69
CA ARG A 122 -12.84 3.33 2.98
C ARG A 122 -14.07 2.47 2.75
N ARG A 123 -15.23 3.14 2.64
CA ARG A 123 -16.51 2.51 2.36
C ARG A 123 -16.76 2.45 0.86
N PHE A 124 -17.18 1.28 0.41
CA PHE A 124 -17.63 0.96 -0.94
C PHE A 124 -19.07 0.42 -0.85
N ASP A 125 -19.74 0.21 -1.98
CA ASP A 125 -21.13 -0.25 -2.01
C ASP A 125 -21.29 -1.63 -1.36
N ASP A 126 -20.28 -2.49 -1.49
CA ASP A 126 -20.24 -3.87 -1.00
C ASP A 126 -19.46 -4.07 0.31
N GLY A 127 -18.99 -3.01 0.95
CA GLY A 127 -18.27 -3.10 2.23
C GLY A 127 -17.14 -2.10 2.41
N LYS A 128 -16.22 -2.42 3.33
CA LYS A 128 -15.06 -1.57 3.62
C LYS A 128 -13.78 -2.24 3.13
N ARG A 129 -12.93 -1.46 2.46
CA ARG A 129 -11.65 -1.95 1.90
C ARG A 129 -10.51 -0.98 2.17
N ILE A 130 -9.31 -1.52 2.17
CA ILE A 130 -8.06 -0.78 2.38
C ILE A 130 -7.70 -0.05 1.08
N VAL A 131 -7.38 1.24 1.18
CA VAL A 131 -6.96 2.07 0.02
C VAL A 131 -5.48 2.43 0.05
N ASP A 132 -4.83 2.32 1.20
CA ASP A 132 -3.41 2.64 1.39
C ASP A 132 -2.81 1.70 2.42
N ALA A 133 -1.64 1.13 2.12
CA ALA A 133 -0.94 0.23 3.01
C ALA A 133 0.56 0.23 2.74
N ASN A 134 1.34 -0.01 3.79
CA ASN A 134 2.77 -0.23 3.66
C ASN A 134 3.08 -1.73 3.59
N VAL A 135 4.05 -2.05 2.75
CA VAL A 135 4.67 -3.36 2.75
C VAL A 135 5.92 -3.26 3.62
N THR A 136 5.96 -4.03 4.69
CA THR A 136 7.22 -4.24 5.38
C THR A 136 8.17 -4.97 4.41
N PRO A 137 9.43 -4.53 4.29
CA PRO A 137 10.41 -5.17 3.42
C PRO A 137 10.57 -6.67 3.71
N PHE A 138 10.11 -7.10 4.89
CA PHE A 138 10.31 -8.45 5.39
C PHE A 138 9.03 -9.09 5.92
N LEU A 139 8.80 -10.32 5.50
CA LEU A 139 7.92 -11.30 6.16
C LEU A 139 8.41 -11.67 7.59
N LEU A 140 9.38 -10.93 8.14
CA LEU A 140 10.08 -11.30 9.36
C LEU A 140 9.17 -11.42 10.60
N PRO A 141 8.19 -10.54 10.86
CA PRO A 141 7.36 -10.75 12.05
C PRO A 141 6.54 -12.04 11.96
N THR A 142 6.01 -12.36 10.78
CA THR A 142 5.20 -13.56 10.58
C THR A 142 6.09 -14.81 10.56
N VAL A 143 7.22 -14.74 9.86
CA VAL A 143 8.20 -15.85 9.83
C VAL A 143 8.84 -16.04 11.19
N TRP A 144 9.19 -14.96 11.92
CA TRP A 144 9.73 -15.09 13.28
C TRP A 144 8.70 -15.60 14.27
N LYS A 145 7.44 -15.14 14.20
CA LYS A 145 6.38 -15.66 15.06
C LYS A 145 6.09 -17.12 14.74
N MET A 146 6.02 -17.51 13.48
CA MET A 146 5.89 -18.91 13.08
C MET A 146 7.11 -19.74 13.47
N VAL A 147 8.33 -19.20 13.39
CA VAL A 147 9.58 -19.88 13.81
C VAL A 147 9.63 -19.98 15.32
N ASP A 148 9.18 -18.99 16.08
CA ASP A 148 9.16 -19.06 17.55
C ASP A 148 8.07 -19.99 18.07
N GLU A 149 6.89 -19.99 17.47
CA GLU A 149 5.80 -20.92 17.80
C GLU A 149 6.10 -22.35 17.31
N ALA A 150 6.89 -22.51 16.26
CA ALA A 150 7.27 -23.80 15.68
C ALA A 150 8.66 -24.28 16.10
N LYS A 151 9.40 -23.56 16.93
CA LYS A 151 10.76 -23.91 17.40
C LYS A 151 10.94 -25.35 17.85
N PRO A 152 9.97 -26.01 18.48
CA PRO A 152 10.11 -27.44 18.82
C PRO A 152 9.93 -28.39 17.64
N LYS A 153 9.38 -27.93 16.52
CA LYS A 153 8.95 -28.80 15.39
C LYS A 153 9.71 -28.57 14.07
N LEU A 154 10.54 -27.54 14.00
CA LEU A 154 11.28 -27.24 12.78
C LEU A 154 12.65 -27.94 12.75
N PRO A 155 13.03 -28.61 11.65
CA PRO A 155 14.37 -29.17 11.49
C PRO A 155 15.44 -28.08 11.63
N LYS A 156 16.53 -28.38 12.37
CA LYS A 156 17.65 -27.45 12.58
C LYS A 156 18.18 -26.81 11.28
N GLN A 157 18.08 -27.51 10.17
CA GLN A 157 18.46 -27.04 8.83
C GLN A 157 17.60 -25.85 8.35
N LEU A 158 16.31 -25.84 8.65
CA LEU A 158 15.41 -24.73 8.25
C LEU A 158 15.67 -23.47 9.08
N VAL A 159 16.00 -23.63 10.36
CA VAL A 159 16.39 -22.51 11.23
C VAL A 159 17.73 -21.90 10.80
N LEU A 160 18.67 -22.73 10.37
CA LEU A 160 19.95 -22.29 9.80
C LEU A 160 19.77 -21.57 8.46
N PHE A 161 18.88 -22.06 7.62
CA PHE A 161 18.55 -21.46 6.33
C PHE A 161 17.95 -20.07 6.49
N THR A 162 16.96 -19.90 7.39
CA THR A 162 16.37 -18.59 7.68
C THR A 162 17.39 -17.60 8.26
N LYS A 163 18.27 -18.04 9.17
CA LYS A 163 19.37 -17.21 9.69
C LYS A 163 20.36 -16.79 8.60
N LYS A 164 20.67 -17.67 7.65
CA LYS A 164 21.58 -17.37 6.53
C LYS A 164 20.99 -16.37 5.56
N ILE A 165 19.69 -16.48 5.25
CA ILE A 165 18.97 -15.50 4.44
C ILE A 165 18.92 -14.13 5.16
N THR A 166 18.65 -14.11 6.45
CA THR A 166 18.62 -12.86 7.23
C THR A 166 19.97 -12.15 7.17
N ARG A 167 21.09 -12.85 7.37
CA ARG A 167 22.43 -12.26 7.24
C ARG A 167 22.72 -11.71 5.85
N LEU A 168 22.39 -12.44 4.79
CA LEU A 168 22.60 -11.99 3.40
C LEU A 168 21.81 -10.70 3.03
N LEU A 169 20.77 -10.41 3.77
CA LEU A 169 19.89 -9.28 3.51
C LEU A 169 20.23 -8.04 4.37
N TYR A 170 20.89 -8.23 5.52
CA TYR A 170 21.21 -7.14 6.46
C TYR A 170 22.68 -6.73 6.48
N ASP A 171 23.59 -7.57 5.97
CA ASP A 171 25.02 -7.29 5.96
C ASP A 171 25.50 -6.63 4.64
N LYS A 172 24.59 -5.86 3.98
CA LYS A 172 24.91 -5.03 2.81
C LYS A 172 24.63 -3.56 3.07
#